data_eca73b67b6cfd52f7a7a5a5350e6fdc1
#
_entry.id   eca73b67b6cfd52f7a7a5a5350e6fdc1
#
_cell.length_a   1.000
_cell.length_b   1.000
_cell.length_c   1.000
_cell.angle_alpha   90.00
_cell.angle_beta   90.00
_cell.angle_gamma   90.00
#
_symmetry.space_group_name_H-M   'P 1'
#
loop_
_entity.id
_entity.type
_entity.pdbx_description
1 polymer ?
#
loop_
_entity_poly.entity_id
_entity_poly.type
_entity_poly.pdbx_seq_one_letter_code
_entity_poly.pdbx_strand_id
1 'polypeptide(L)'
;MDNLKGENHYSKINAIQGLASIADEWLSDSDIPEEQAHKNGQNIINILCEYIRSSFPLVQKAIILSADTPPAGYAGDFFADQATFREEQEVRRTIFTEMSKRGSTFTKNEEGDMIPSLGEWSEFEFDFSHAPIFYPLREVKFTNANFNKAKFYGHTDLSHSQFYGEANIQHVDFCGPTLFDYTYFHNGLNLSFSHFHMKAGITSSVVREKGIFCETHFHKEAFFSDTDFLPEGSANFSFTKFHQRTVFNNTNFHGEAIFSADFMSSTTFEGAYFEVEPNFEYSYFSDKEEHNFETRESSPYHIKTEAKNHEGKLIKLPIGAGIYTSNVEKNLPSNNSKNPPEL
;
A
#
# COMPACT_ATOMS: atom_id res chain seq x y z
N MET A 1 -13.49 17.41 22.00
CA MET A 1 -13.22 18.02 20.69
C MET A 1 -12.40 19.32 20.79
N ASP A 2 -12.68 20.20 21.73
CA ASP A 2 -11.94 21.49 21.81
C ASP A 2 -10.45 21.35 22.08
N ASN A 3 -10.00 20.32 22.81
CA ASN A 3 -8.59 20.08 23.07
C ASN A 3 -7.77 19.61 21.85
N LEU A 4 -8.41 19.04 20.84
CA LEU A 4 -7.75 18.71 19.55
C LEU A 4 -7.59 19.95 18.65
N LYS A 5 -8.32 21.04 18.95
CA LYS A 5 -8.16 22.36 18.33
C LYS A 5 -7.17 23.25 19.05
N GLY A 6 -6.54 22.75 20.13
CA GLY A 6 -5.56 23.48 20.94
C GLY A 6 -4.35 23.97 20.12
N GLU A 7 -3.80 25.10 20.47
CA GLU A 7 -2.65 25.72 19.77
C GLU A 7 -1.34 24.97 19.97
N ASN A 8 -1.21 24.15 21.04
CA ASN A 8 0.02 23.45 21.39
C ASN A 8 -0.07 21.95 21.05
N HIS A 9 0.91 21.44 20.29
CA HIS A 9 0.98 20.04 19.89
C HIS A 9 1.00 19.04 21.07
N TYR A 10 1.66 19.35 22.20
CA TYR A 10 1.64 18.51 23.41
C TYR A 10 0.23 18.34 23.99
N SER A 11 -0.59 19.41 23.97
CA SER A 11 -1.98 19.34 24.42
C SER A 11 -2.81 18.43 23.53
N LYS A 12 -2.57 18.45 22.21
CA LYS A 12 -3.23 17.54 21.26
C LYS A 12 -2.82 16.09 21.50
N ILE A 13 -1.53 15.81 21.70
CA ILE A 13 -1.02 14.47 22.02
C ILE A 13 -1.66 13.93 23.30
N ASN A 14 -1.69 14.73 24.38
CA ASN A 14 -2.33 14.33 25.63
C ASN A 14 -3.83 14.06 25.44
N ALA A 15 -4.52 14.86 24.64
CA ALA A 15 -5.93 14.65 24.32
C ALA A 15 -6.16 13.33 23.56
N ILE A 16 -5.30 13.00 22.58
CA ILE A 16 -5.35 11.74 21.83
C ILE A 16 -5.19 10.56 22.79
N GLN A 17 -4.18 10.59 23.65
CA GLN A 17 -3.92 9.53 24.64
C GLN A 17 -5.06 9.40 25.66
N GLY A 18 -5.64 10.54 26.09
CA GLY A 18 -6.80 10.54 26.96
C GLY A 18 -8.04 9.94 26.31
N LEU A 19 -8.31 10.26 25.04
CA LEU A 19 -9.40 9.66 24.28
C LEU A 19 -9.21 8.15 24.11
N ALA A 20 -8.00 7.72 23.84
CA ALA A 20 -7.68 6.30 23.73
C ALA A 20 -7.90 5.56 25.06
N SER A 21 -7.48 6.14 26.19
CA SER A 21 -7.70 5.55 27.52
C SER A 21 -9.19 5.48 27.88
N ILE A 22 -10.00 6.47 27.51
CA ILE A 22 -11.45 6.44 27.72
C ILE A 22 -12.10 5.29 26.92
N ALA A 23 -11.66 5.05 25.69
CA ALA A 23 -12.15 3.91 24.90
C ALA A 23 -11.81 2.58 25.56
N ASP A 24 -10.58 2.43 26.08
CA ASP A 24 -10.15 1.23 26.81
C ASP A 24 -10.98 1.03 28.10
N GLU A 25 -11.24 2.10 28.84
CA GLU A 25 -12.08 2.06 30.05
C GLU A 25 -13.49 1.55 29.73
N TRP A 26 -14.12 2.05 28.66
CA TRP A 26 -15.46 1.58 28.28
C TRP A 26 -15.49 0.13 27.84
N LEU A 27 -14.45 -0.35 27.12
CA LEU A 27 -14.36 -1.75 26.68
C LEU A 27 -14.12 -2.72 27.87
N SER A 28 -13.46 -2.25 28.93
CA SER A 28 -13.17 -3.05 30.11
C SER A 28 -14.24 -2.97 31.23
N ASP A 29 -15.19 -2.03 31.12
CA ASP A 29 -16.23 -1.80 32.14
C ASP A 29 -17.37 -2.84 32.00
N SER A 30 -17.43 -3.78 32.94
CA SER A 30 -18.47 -4.83 32.98
C SER A 30 -19.89 -4.29 33.23
N ASP A 31 -20.05 -3.06 33.68
CA ASP A 31 -21.35 -2.44 33.92
C ASP A 31 -21.95 -1.83 32.63
N ILE A 32 -21.14 -1.68 31.58
CA ILE A 32 -21.58 -1.23 30.25
C ILE A 32 -21.86 -2.44 29.36
N PRO A 33 -23.05 -2.52 28.72
CA PRO A 33 -23.30 -3.56 27.71
C PRO A 33 -22.26 -3.52 26.59
N GLU A 34 -21.75 -4.68 26.16
CA GLU A 34 -20.67 -4.81 25.15
C GLU A 34 -20.96 -4.01 23.85
N GLU A 35 -22.19 -4.11 23.33
CA GLU A 35 -22.61 -3.33 22.15
C GLU A 35 -22.50 -1.81 22.38
N GLN A 36 -22.84 -1.34 23.58
CA GLN A 36 -22.75 0.09 23.91
C GLN A 36 -21.31 0.52 24.10
N ALA A 37 -20.48 -0.31 24.75
CA ALA A 37 -19.05 -0.08 24.92
C ALA A 37 -18.36 0.03 23.56
N HIS A 38 -18.61 -0.93 22.65
CA HIS A 38 -18.11 -0.92 21.29
C HIS A 38 -18.55 0.33 20.51
N LYS A 39 -19.83 0.68 20.55
CA LYS A 39 -20.35 1.89 19.89
C LYS A 39 -19.67 3.17 20.41
N ASN A 40 -19.46 3.27 21.72
CA ASN A 40 -18.79 4.42 22.33
C ASN A 40 -17.30 4.47 21.89
N GLY A 41 -16.60 3.33 21.90
CA GLY A 41 -15.24 3.21 21.41
C GLY A 41 -15.12 3.60 19.95
N GLN A 42 -15.99 3.09 19.06
CA GLN A 42 -16.00 3.45 17.65
C GLN A 42 -16.21 4.96 17.43
N ASN A 43 -17.02 5.63 18.27
CA ASN A 43 -17.16 7.09 18.16
C ASN A 43 -15.85 7.83 18.44
N ILE A 44 -15.04 7.36 19.39
CA ILE A 44 -13.70 7.93 19.64
C ILE A 44 -12.80 7.68 18.44
N ILE A 45 -12.79 6.46 17.90
CA ILE A 45 -12.03 6.12 16.70
C ILE A 45 -12.41 7.03 15.54
N ASN A 46 -13.70 7.28 15.31
CA ASN A 46 -14.19 8.16 14.26
C ASN A 46 -13.68 9.60 14.42
N ILE A 47 -13.62 10.11 15.66
CA ILE A 47 -13.06 11.44 15.97
C ILE A 47 -11.57 11.50 15.62
N LEU A 48 -10.80 10.47 15.97
CA LEU A 48 -9.38 10.38 15.65
C LEU A 48 -9.14 10.25 14.14
N CYS A 49 -9.94 9.45 13.44
CA CYS A 49 -9.89 9.31 11.98
C CYS A 49 -10.27 10.64 11.29
N GLU A 50 -11.28 11.38 11.80
CA GLU A 50 -11.65 12.70 11.28
C GLU A 50 -10.48 13.69 11.40
N TYR A 51 -9.73 13.66 12.51
CA TYR A 51 -8.53 14.47 12.65
C TYR A 51 -7.47 14.12 11.59
N ILE A 52 -7.24 12.83 11.33
CA ILE A 52 -6.32 12.37 10.28
C ILE A 52 -6.77 12.85 8.89
N ARG A 53 -8.08 12.84 8.59
CA ARG A 53 -8.65 13.33 7.33
C ARG A 53 -8.68 14.85 7.20
N SER A 54 -8.50 15.57 8.31
CA SER A 54 -8.53 17.04 8.29
C SER A 54 -7.41 17.63 7.43
N SER A 55 -7.69 18.73 6.77
CA SER A 55 -6.70 19.43 5.95
C SER A 55 -5.58 20.04 6.81
N PHE A 56 -4.37 20.04 6.27
CA PHE A 56 -3.22 20.72 6.87
C PHE A 56 -2.53 21.59 5.81
N PRO A 57 -2.39 22.91 6.04
CA PRO A 57 -1.96 23.85 4.99
C PRO A 57 -0.57 23.55 4.40
N LEU A 58 0.36 23.01 5.22
CA LEU A 58 1.73 22.75 4.78
C LEU A 58 1.92 21.39 4.08
N VAL A 59 0.87 20.57 3.97
CA VAL A 59 0.98 19.22 3.38
C VAL A 59 1.51 19.23 1.94
N GLN A 60 1.15 20.24 1.15
CA GLN A 60 1.63 20.38 -0.23
C GLN A 60 3.16 20.59 -0.33
N LYS A 61 3.77 21.05 0.77
CA LYS A 61 5.20 21.27 0.89
C LYS A 61 5.95 20.10 1.52
N ALA A 62 5.31 18.93 1.72
CA ALA A 62 5.88 17.80 2.47
C ALA A 62 7.28 17.39 2.00
N ILE A 63 7.50 17.26 0.68
CA ILE A 63 8.81 16.92 0.12
C ILE A 63 9.86 18.00 0.43
N ILE A 64 9.46 19.26 0.31
CA ILE A 64 10.34 20.42 0.56
C ILE A 64 10.70 20.51 2.04
N LEU A 65 9.71 20.39 2.92
CA LEU A 65 9.90 20.50 4.38
C LEU A 65 10.58 19.27 5.00
N SER A 66 10.73 18.19 4.25
CA SER A 66 11.53 17.02 4.65
C SER A 66 13.04 17.22 4.38
N ALA A 67 13.43 18.25 3.64
CA ALA A 67 14.84 18.56 3.37
C ALA A 67 15.49 19.26 4.57
N ASP A 68 16.82 19.13 4.69
CA ASP A 68 17.58 19.78 5.78
C ASP A 68 17.78 21.28 5.56
N THR A 69 17.70 21.73 4.30
CA THR A 69 17.95 23.12 3.93
C THR A 69 16.85 23.65 3.01
N PRO A 70 16.52 24.94 3.11
CA PRO A 70 15.53 25.54 2.24
C PRO A 70 16.01 25.54 0.77
N PRO A 71 15.11 25.20 -0.18
CA PRO A 71 15.42 25.37 -1.59
C PRO A 71 15.52 26.88 -1.96
N ALA A 72 16.25 27.17 -3.02
CA ALA A 72 16.32 28.53 -3.52
C ALA A 72 14.94 29.08 -3.86
N GLY A 73 14.61 30.27 -3.35
CA GLY A 73 13.32 30.92 -3.60
C GLY A 73 12.15 30.41 -2.75
N TYR A 74 12.39 29.69 -1.65
CA TYR A 74 11.33 29.32 -0.73
C TYR A 74 10.56 30.56 -0.23
N ALA A 75 9.26 30.54 -0.39
CA ALA A 75 8.39 31.64 0.07
C ALA A 75 7.94 31.39 1.51
N GLY A 76 8.34 32.28 2.43
CA GLY A 76 8.03 32.20 3.85
C GLY A 76 9.24 31.88 4.72
N ASP A 77 9.00 31.60 5.99
CA ASP A 77 10.03 31.14 6.93
C ASP A 77 10.11 29.61 6.89
N PHE A 78 11.12 29.08 6.21
CA PHE A 78 11.31 27.63 6.04
C PHE A 78 11.41 26.90 7.39
N PHE A 79 12.16 27.43 8.34
CA PHE A 79 12.39 26.74 9.62
C PHE A 79 11.17 26.78 10.51
N ALA A 80 10.39 27.87 10.48
CA ALA A 80 9.12 27.94 11.19
C ALA A 80 8.07 27.00 10.57
N ASP A 81 7.96 26.98 9.22
CA ASP A 81 7.09 26.05 8.50
C ASP A 81 7.50 24.59 8.78
N GLN A 82 8.81 24.29 8.79
CA GLN A 82 9.33 22.95 9.08
C GLN A 82 9.04 22.51 10.53
N ALA A 83 9.18 23.41 11.51
CA ALA A 83 8.83 23.12 12.90
C ALA A 83 7.35 22.78 13.03
N THR A 84 6.46 23.63 12.50
CA THR A 84 5.02 23.41 12.47
C THR A 84 4.64 22.10 11.77
N PHE A 85 5.32 21.78 10.67
CA PHE A 85 5.12 20.56 9.91
C PHE A 85 5.49 19.32 10.73
N ARG A 86 6.63 19.33 11.42
CA ARG A 86 7.10 18.23 12.27
C ARG A 86 6.20 18.01 13.49
N GLU A 87 5.74 19.09 14.12
CA GLU A 87 4.79 19.03 15.24
C GLU A 87 3.48 18.34 14.81
N GLU A 88 2.91 18.72 13.67
CA GLU A 88 1.69 18.09 13.16
C GLU A 88 1.92 16.62 12.74
N GLN A 89 3.10 16.29 12.18
CA GLN A 89 3.48 14.89 11.93
C GLN A 89 3.47 14.07 13.22
N GLU A 90 4.01 14.60 14.31
CA GLU A 90 4.06 13.93 15.62
C GLU A 90 2.65 13.68 16.17
N VAL A 91 1.78 14.68 16.12
CA VAL A 91 0.38 14.55 16.55
C VAL A 91 -0.34 13.44 15.78
N ARG A 92 -0.27 13.45 14.44
CA ARG A 92 -0.96 12.46 13.61
C ARG A 92 -0.37 11.06 13.77
N ARG A 93 0.96 10.95 13.88
CA ARG A 93 1.62 9.66 14.17
C ARG A 93 1.20 9.09 15.51
N THR A 94 0.98 9.92 16.52
CA THR A 94 0.48 9.47 17.82
C THR A 94 -0.86 8.76 17.69
N ILE A 95 -1.78 9.26 16.86
CA ILE A 95 -3.06 8.59 16.60
C ILE A 95 -2.82 7.17 16.06
N PHE A 96 -2.01 7.03 15.01
CA PHE A 96 -1.69 5.72 14.44
C PHE A 96 -0.98 4.79 15.44
N THR A 97 -0.11 5.34 16.27
CA THR A 97 0.58 4.58 17.31
C THR A 97 -0.39 4.05 18.37
N GLU A 98 -1.33 4.87 18.84
CA GLU A 98 -2.32 4.44 19.82
C GLU A 98 -3.30 3.41 19.26
N MET A 99 -3.73 3.56 18.00
CA MET A 99 -4.55 2.57 17.28
C MET A 99 -3.79 1.25 17.08
N SER A 100 -2.55 1.32 16.60
CA SER A 100 -1.73 0.14 16.32
C SER A 100 -1.39 -0.68 17.57
N LYS A 101 -1.12 -0.02 18.68
CA LYS A 101 -0.86 -0.69 19.98
C LYS A 101 -2.05 -1.53 20.46
N ARG A 102 -3.27 -1.10 20.16
CA ARG A 102 -4.51 -1.70 20.62
C ARG A 102 -5.16 -2.62 19.59
N GLY A 103 -4.80 -2.47 18.31
CA GLY A 103 -5.28 -3.34 17.22
C GLY A 103 -4.69 -4.75 17.26
N SER A 104 -3.53 -4.93 17.88
CA SER A 104 -2.90 -6.24 18.04
C SER A 104 -2.13 -6.36 19.34
N THR A 105 -2.04 -7.57 19.87
CA THR A 105 -1.29 -7.93 21.07
C THR A 105 -0.47 -9.20 20.81
N PHE A 106 0.15 -9.73 21.85
CA PHE A 106 0.83 -11.01 21.81
C PHE A 106 0.22 -11.94 22.85
N THR A 107 -0.06 -13.17 22.44
CA THR A 107 -0.46 -14.26 23.32
C THR A 107 0.59 -15.36 23.33
N LYS A 108 0.61 -16.17 24.39
CA LYS A 108 1.48 -17.36 24.41
C LYS A 108 0.74 -18.54 23.76
N ASN A 109 1.41 -19.21 22.83
CA ASN A 109 0.95 -20.51 22.33
C ASN A 109 1.15 -21.62 23.36
N GLU A 110 0.75 -22.84 23.03
CA GLU A 110 0.90 -24.01 23.90
C GLU A 110 2.38 -24.35 24.20
N GLU A 111 3.30 -23.94 23.35
CA GLU A 111 4.75 -24.16 23.47
C GLU A 111 5.41 -23.04 24.31
N GLY A 112 4.65 -22.00 24.66
CA GLY A 112 5.12 -20.87 25.46
C GLY A 112 5.69 -19.71 24.64
N ASP A 113 5.68 -19.79 23.30
CA ASP A 113 6.16 -18.76 22.41
C ASP A 113 5.14 -17.62 22.30
N MET A 114 5.65 -16.39 22.20
CA MET A 114 4.82 -15.21 21.98
C MET A 114 4.39 -15.13 20.51
N ILE A 115 3.12 -15.31 20.27
CA ILE A 115 2.54 -15.20 18.92
C ILE A 115 1.65 -13.95 18.83
N PRO A 116 1.61 -13.25 17.67
CA PRO A 116 0.71 -12.13 17.45
C PRO A 116 -0.75 -12.58 17.57
N SER A 117 -1.57 -11.78 18.24
CA SER A 117 -3.02 -11.96 18.34
C SER A 117 -3.74 -10.63 18.16
N LEU A 118 -5.04 -10.70 17.93
CA LEU A 118 -5.90 -9.52 17.82
C LEU A 118 -6.00 -8.83 19.18
N GLY A 119 -5.96 -7.50 19.18
CA GLY A 119 -6.10 -6.66 20.38
C GLY A 119 -7.55 -6.21 20.58
N GLU A 120 -7.78 -5.45 21.64
CA GLU A 120 -9.13 -4.99 22.03
C GLU A 120 -9.79 -4.08 20.99
N TRP A 121 -9.00 -3.38 20.17
CA TRP A 121 -9.50 -2.50 19.10
C TRP A 121 -9.60 -3.20 17.74
N SER A 122 -9.43 -4.50 17.68
CA SER A 122 -9.44 -5.25 16.41
C SER A 122 -10.77 -5.23 15.68
N GLU A 123 -11.87 -5.04 16.39
CA GLU A 123 -13.21 -4.97 15.84
C GLU A 123 -13.59 -3.56 15.33
N PHE A 124 -12.78 -2.53 15.61
CA PHE A 124 -13.05 -1.18 15.16
C PHE A 124 -12.71 -0.99 13.68
N GLU A 125 -13.47 -0.11 13.03
CA GLU A 125 -13.22 0.36 11.68
C GLU A 125 -12.37 1.63 11.70
N PHE A 126 -11.26 1.62 10.99
CA PHE A 126 -10.34 2.76 10.87
C PHE A 126 -10.48 3.40 9.49
N ASP A 127 -11.30 4.45 9.39
CA ASP A 127 -11.55 5.14 8.14
C ASP A 127 -10.58 6.30 7.90
N PHE A 128 -9.51 6.03 7.13
CA PHE A 128 -8.55 7.01 6.64
C PHE A 128 -8.79 7.41 5.18
N SER A 129 -9.99 7.16 4.66
CA SER A 129 -10.33 7.53 3.28
C SER A 129 -10.15 9.04 3.05
N HIS A 130 -9.65 9.41 1.87
CA HIS A 130 -9.34 10.80 1.52
C HIS A 130 -8.31 11.50 2.43
N ALA A 131 -7.65 10.80 3.35
CA ALA A 131 -6.72 11.40 4.30
C ALA A 131 -5.45 11.94 3.61
N PRO A 132 -4.96 13.14 3.98
CA PRO A 132 -3.63 13.59 3.62
C PRO A 132 -2.60 12.99 4.59
N ILE A 133 -1.84 11.99 4.12
CA ILE A 133 -0.78 11.32 4.90
C ILE A 133 0.57 11.91 4.47
N PHE A 134 1.37 12.39 5.42
CA PHE A 134 2.65 13.05 5.14
C PHE A 134 3.75 12.72 6.16
N TYR A 135 3.65 11.55 6.75
CA TYR A 135 4.54 11.01 7.77
C TYR A 135 4.67 9.48 7.58
N PRO A 136 5.83 8.89 7.97
CA PRO A 136 6.02 7.45 7.87
C PRO A 136 5.12 6.69 8.85
N LEU A 137 4.62 5.53 8.41
CA LEU A 137 3.72 4.64 9.16
C LEU A 137 4.36 3.25 9.34
N ARG A 138 5.64 3.18 9.66
CA ARG A 138 6.33 1.90 9.90
C ARG A 138 5.71 1.14 11.06
N GLU A 139 5.73 -0.20 10.93
CA GLU A 139 5.36 -1.12 12.01
C GLU A 139 3.92 -0.96 12.50
N VAL A 140 3.03 -0.36 11.67
CA VAL A 140 1.62 -0.25 12.02
C VAL A 140 0.91 -1.60 11.91
N LYS A 141 -0.12 -1.78 12.73
CA LYS A 141 -0.91 -3.01 12.79
C LYS A 141 -2.38 -2.63 12.76
N PHE A 142 -3.08 -3.06 11.70
CA PHE A 142 -4.48 -2.76 11.50
C PHE A 142 -5.28 -4.01 11.15
N THR A 143 -6.50 -4.07 11.66
CA THR A 143 -7.49 -5.09 11.28
C THR A 143 -8.38 -4.61 10.15
N ASN A 144 -8.97 -3.43 10.27
CA ASN A 144 -9.96 -2.90 9.32
C ASN A 144 -9.61 -1.46 8.93
N ALA A 145 -8.50 -1.27 8.18
CA ALA A 145 -8.05 0.06 7.76
C ALA A 145 -8.43 0.36 6.31
N ASN A 146 -9.16 1.46 6.12
CA ASN A 146 -9.57 1.95 4.82
C ASN A 146 -8.78 3.21 4.44
N PHE A 147 -7.88 3.09 3.44
CA PHE A 147 -7.13 4.21 2.86
C PHE A 147 -7.66 4.64 1.48
N ASN A 148 -8.87 4.23 1.11
CA ASN A 148 -9.43 4.56 -0.21
C ASN A 148 -9.36 6.06 -0.49
N LYS A 149 -8.79 6.44 -1.66
CA LYS A 149 -8.61 7.84 -2.08
C LYS A 149 -7.75 8.69 -1.14
N ALA A 150 -6.99 8.08 -0.22
CA ALA A 150 -6.00 8.83 0.55
C ALA A 150 -4.89 9.36 -0.38
N LYS A 151 -4.18 10.39 0.08
CA LYS A 151 -3.05 10.93 -0.63
C LYS A 151 -1.82 10.97 0.28
N PHE A 152 -0.80 10.23 -0.11
CA PHE A 152 0.47 10.17 0.61
C PHE A 152 1.44 11.18 0.02
N TYR A 153 1.79 12.19 0.81
CA TYR A 153 2.71 13.25 0.45
C TYR A 153 4.11 12.98 0.98
N GLY A 154 5.13 13.09 0.13
CA GLY A 154 6.51 12.81 0.54
C GLY A 154 6.81 11.32 0.61
N HIS A 155 7.83 10.96 1.38
CA HIS A 155 8.26 9.56 1.56
C HIS A 155 7.22 8.78 2.36
N THR A 156 6.71 7.71 1.78
CA THR A 156 5.78 6.77 2.43
C THR A 156 6.53 5.52 2.85
N ASP A 157 6.57 5.25 4.14
CA ASP A 157 7.19 4.04 4.68
C ASP A 157 6.16 3.29 5.52
N LEU A 158 5.69 2.17 5.00
CA LEU A 158 4.77 1.21 5.63
C LEU A 158 5.48 -0.12 5.94
N SER A 159 6.81 -0.12 5.91
CA SER A 159 7.61 -1.32 6.13
C SER A 159 7.35 -1.95 7.50
N HIS A 160 7.48 -3.28 7.57
CA HIS A 160 7.26 -4.09 8.77
C HIS A 160 5.84 -3.99 9.36
N SER A 161 4.88 -3.49 8.57
CA SER A 161 3.48 -3.37 8.99
C SER A 161 2.72 -4.68 8.84
N GLN A 162 1.61 -4.80 9.56
CA GLN A 162 0.72 -5.95 9.46
C GLN A 162 -0.73 -5.50 9.27
N PHE A 163 -1.34 -5.98 8.19
CA PHE A 163 -2.73 -5.75 7.89
C PHE A 163 -3.49 -7.07 8.08
N TYR A 164 -4.21 -7.19 9.19
CA TYR A 164 -4.94 -8.42 9.53
C TYR A 164 -6.26 -8.56 8.76
N GLY A 165 -6.96 -7.45 8.46
CA GLY A 165 -8.06 -7.38 7.52
C GLY A 165 -7.59 -7.06 6.10
N GLU A 166 -8.51 -6.87 5.15
CA GLU A 166 -8.18 -6.42 3.81
C GLU A 166 -7.52 -5.04 3.85
N ALA A 167 -6.33 -4.91 3.27
CA ALA A 167 -5.67 -3.62 3.11
C ALA A 167 -6.29 -2.89 1.90
N ASN A 168 -7.34 -2.10 2.14
CA ASN A 168 -8.02 -1.32 1.11
C ASN A 168 -7.27 -0.01 0.84
N ILE A 169 -6.42 -0.02 -0.19
CA ILE A 169 -5.54 1.10 -0.58
C ILE A 169 -5.84 1.50 -2.04
N GLN A 170 -7.12 1.52 -2.40
CA GLN A 170 -7.57 1.82 -3.76
C GLN A 170 -7.61 3.32 -4.04
N HIS A 171 -7.41 3.71 -5.32
CA HIS A 171 -7.47 5.10 -5.76
C HIS A 171 -6.52 6.03 -4.99
N VAL A 172 -5.39 5.52 -4.50
CA VAL A 172 -4.43 6.28 -3.68
C VAL A 172 -3.37 6.93 -4.56
N ASP A 173 -3.03 8.18 -4.25
CA ASP A 173 -1.88 8.89 -4.82
C ASP A 173 -0.67 8.81 -3.89
N PHE A 174 0.38 8.08 -4.28
CA PHE A 174 1.68 8.06 -3.61
C PHE A 174 2.63 9.05 -4.29
N CYS A 175 2.74 10.27 -3.74
CA CYS A 175 3.51 11.35 -4.37
C CYS A 175 5.03 11.21 -4.22
N GLY A 176 5.52 10.47 -3.23
CA GLY A 176 6.93 10.22 -2.96
C GLY A 176 7.32 8.76 -3.09
N PRO A 177 8.60 8.43 -2.82
CA PRO A 177 9.04 7.04 -2.72
C PRO A 177 8.18 6.28 -1.71
N THR A 178 7.79 5.05 -2.06
CA THR A 178 6.85 4.25 -1.25
C THR A 178 7.44 2.89 -0.96
N LEU A 179 7.42 2.47 0.30
CA LEU A 179 7.93 1.20 0.78
C LEU A 179 6.85 0.44 1.56
N PHE A 180 6.63 -0.79 1.14
CA PHE A 180 5.86 -1.82 1.87
C PHE A 180 6.76 -3.02 2.21
N ASP A 181 8.05 -2.80 2.36
CA ASP A 181 9.02 -3.88 2.55
C ASP A 181 8.76 -4.62 3.87
N TYR A 182 8.88 -5.96 3.86
CA TYR A 182 8.60 -6.82 5.02
C TYR A 182 7.21 -6.65 5.61
N THR A 183 6.23 -6.25 4.81
CA THR A 183 4.83 -6.07 5.23
C THR A 183 4.05 -7.38 5.08
N TYR A 184 3.17 -7.67 6.01
CA TYR A 184 2.31 -8.84 5.97
C TYR A 184 0.85 -8.43 5.77
N PHE A 185 0.25 -8.89 4.65
CA PHE A 185 -1.16 -8.68 4.32
C PHE A 185 -1.92 -10.00 4.53
N HIS A 186 -2.59 -10.14 5.69
CA HIS A 186 -3.24 -11.39 6.10
C HIS A 186 -4.50 -11.71 5.31
N ASN A 187 -5.30 -10.71 4.91
CA ASN A 187 -6.55 -10.86 4.16
C ASN A 187 -6.52 -10.11 2.82
N GLY A 188 -5.33 -10.03 2.21
CA GLY A 188 -5.17 -9.43 0.89
C GLY A 188 -4.77 -7.95 0.89
N LEU A 189 -4.36 -7.54 -0.29
CA LEU A 189 -3.91 -6.18 -0.60
C LEU A 189 -4.62 -5.69 -1.85
N ASN A 190 -5.32 -4.56 -1.77
CA ASN A 190 -5.97 -3.96 -2.91
C ASN A 190 -5.41 -2.55 -3.18
N LEU A 191 -4.63 -2.45 -4.26
CA LEU A 191 -4.01 -1.20 -4.74
C LEU A 191 -4.64 -0.71 -6.05
N SER A 192 -5.80 -1.24 -6.44
CA SER A 192 -6.43 -0.91 -7.72
C SER A 192 -6.60 0.60 -7.91
N PHE A 193 -6.39 1.06 -9.15
CA PHE A 193 -6.54 2.48 -9.54
C PHE A 193 -5.59 3.44 -8.82
N SER A 194 -4.53 2.96 -8.18
CA SER A 194 -3.59 3.79 -7.45
C SER A 194 -2.41 4.24 -8.32
N HIS A 195 -1.80 5.38 -7.95
CA HIS A 195 -0.68 5.98 -8.68
C HIS A 195 0.55 6.09 -7.79
N PHE A 196 1.64 5.45 -8.20
CA PHE A 196 2.97 5.58 -7.59
C PHE A 196 3.80 6.53 -8.45
N HIS A 197 3.89 7.81 -8.04
CA HIS A 197 4.60 8.83 -8.81
C HIS A 197 6.11 8.71 -8.75
N MET A 198 6.64 8.04 -7.75
CA MET A 198 8.05 7.76 -7.54
C MET A 198 8.28 6.25 -7.39
N LYS A 199 9.49 5.85 -7.07
CA LYS A 199 9.90 4.47 -6.84
C LYS A 199 9.01 3.77 -5.80
N ALA A 200 8.58 2.55 -6.11
CA ALA A 200 7.77 1.72 -5.22
C ALA A 200 8.45 0.38 -4.93
N GLY A 201 8.48 -0.02 -3.65
CA GLY A 201 8.95 -1.31 -3.17
C GLY A 201 7.85 -2.04 -2.42
N ILE A 202 7.63 -3.31 -2.80
CA ILE A 202 6.81 -4.28 -2.08
C ILE A 202 7.70 -5.53 -1.99
N THR A 203 8.85 -5.38 -1.31
CA THR A 203 9.90 -6.40 -1.29
C THR A 203 9.87 -7.20 0.00
N SER A 204 10.23 -8.49 -0.06
CA SER A 204 10.25 -9.39 1.09
C SER A 204 8.95 -9.37 1.89
N SER A 205 7.83 -9.14 1.23
CA SER A 205 6.50 -9.02 1.82
C SER A 205 5.69 -10.28 1.59
N VAL A 206 4.65 -10.46 2.38
CA VAL A 206 3.75 -11.62 2.26
C VAL A 206 2.35 -11.11 1.96
N VAL A 207 1.77 -11.56 0.86
CA VAL A 207 0.38 -11.30 0.50
C VAL A 207 -0.38 -12.62 0.56
N ARG A 208 -1.18 -12.78 1.60
CA ARG A 208 -2.12 -13.87 1.73
C ARG A 208 -3.42 -13.49 1.00
N GLU A 209 -4.15 -14.43 0.51
CA GLU A 209 -5.33 -14.18 -0.33
C GLU A 209 -5.01 -13.33 -1.58
N LYS A 210 -5.75 -12.26 -1.86
CA LYS A 210 -5.67 -11.55 -3.14
C LYS A 210 -4.72 -10.37 -3.08
N GLY A 211 -3.73 -10.33 -3.98
CA GLY A 211 -2.94 -9.13 -4.31
C GLY A 211 -3.50 -8.49 -5.57
N ILE A 212 -4.25 -7.39 -5.45
CA ILE A 212 -4.94 -6.75 -6.56
C ILE A 212 -4.26 -5.43 -6.90
N PHE A 213 -3.70 -5.36 -8.11
CA PHE A 213 -2.99 -4.21 -8.67
C PHE A 213 -3.67 -3.70 -9.96
N CYS A 214 -4.96 -4.02 -10.15
CA CYS A 214 -5.67 -3.68 -11.38
C CYS A 214 -5.67 -2.17 -11.62
N GLU A 215 -5.36 -1.76 -12.87
CA GLU A 215 -5.30 -0.35 -13.27
C GLU A 215 -4.37 0.53 -12.39
N THR A 216 -3.39 -0.08 -11.72
CA THR A 216 -2.36 0.64 -10.95
C THR A 216 -1.28 1.19 -11.89
N HIS A 217 -0.84 2.43 -11.65
CA HIS A 217 0.21 3.08 -12.44
C HIS A 217 1.49 3.26 -11.62
N PHE A 218 2.57 2.57 -12.02
CA PHE A 218 3.92 2.78 -11.49
C PHE A 218 4.70 3.69 -12.44
N HIS A 219 4.79 4.99 -12.12
CA HIS A 219 5.45 5.96 -12.97
C HIS A 219 6.99 5.90 -12.93
N LYS A 220 7.55 5.26 -11.91
CA LYS A 220 8.98 4.98 -11.75
C LYS A 220 9.18 3.49 -11.49
N GLU A 221 10.40 3.09 -11.08
CA GLU A 221 10.74 1.70 -10.86
C GLU A 221 9.83 1.04 -9.83
N ALA A 222 9.42 -0.19 -10.11
CA ALA A 222 8.60 -1.02 -9.23
C ALA A 222 9.35 -2.31 -8.86
N PHE A 223 9.41 -2.62 -7.57
CA PHE A 223 10.13 -3.77 -7.03
C PHE A 223 9.19 -4.66 -6.22
N PHE A 224 9.17 -5.94 -6.59
CA PHE A 224 8.40 -7.00 -5.92
C PHE A 224 9.31 -8.16 -5.50
N SER A 225 10.64 -7.94 -5.47
CA SER A 225 11.60 -9.01 -5.18
C SER A 225 11.33 -9.69 -3.86
N ASP A 226 11.55 -11.00 -3.83
CA ASP A 226 11.44 -11.84 -2.63
C ASP A 226 10.06 -11.78 -1.95
N THR A 227 9.00 -11.37 -2.67
CA THR A 227 7.63 -11.29 -2.16
C THR A 227 6.91 -12.61 -2.37
N ASP A 228 6.14 -13.05 -1.38
CA ASP A 228 5.33 -14.25 -1.41
C ASP A 228 3.85 -13.93 -1.61
N PHE A 229 3.28 -14.35 -2.74
CA PHE A 229 1.84 -14.44 -2.95
C PHE A 229 1.39 -15.86 -2.61
N LEU A 230 0.71 -16.02 -1.46
CA LEU A 230 0.42 -17.34 -0.89
C LEU A 230 -0.69 -18.11 -1.64
N PRO A 231 -0.83 -19.44 -1.41
CA PRO A 231 -1.69 -20.32 -2.21
C PRO A 231 -3.18 -19.99 -2.20
N GLU A 232 -3.69 -19.41 -1.11
CA GLU A 232 -5.10 -19.06 -0.98
C GLU A 232 -5.53 -17.90 -1.88
N GLY A 233 -4.56 -17.23 -2.53
CA GLY A 233 -4.80 -16.01 -3.26
C GLY A 233 -4.33 -16.01 -4.70
N SER A 234 -4.43 -14.83 -5.29
CA SER A 234 -3.96 -14.55 -6.64
C SER A 234 -3.19 -13.23 -6.67
N ALA A 235 -2.28 -13.09 -7.62
CA ALA A 235 -1.63 -11.82 -7.94
C ALA A 235 -2.20 -11.29 -9.26
N ASN A 236 -2.98 -10.22 -9.21
CA ASN A 236 -3.66 -9.69 -10.39
C ASN A 236 -3.12 -8.31 -10.77
N PHE A 237 -2.35 -8.26 -11.86
CA PHE A 237 -1.79 -7.05 -12.46
C PHE A 237 -2.53 -6.62 -13.74
N SER A 238 -3.81 -6.95 -13.88
CA SER A 238 -4.58 -6.60 -15.08
C SER A 238 -4.64 -5.08 -15.27
N PHE A 239 -4.33 -4.64 -16.49
CA PHE A 239 -4.30 -3.23 -16.89
C PHE A 239 -3.32 -2.35 -16.08
N THR A 240 -2.42 -2.96 -15.32
CA THR A 240 -1.34 -2.24 -14.63
C THR A 240 -0.37 -1.64 -15.65
N LYS A 241 0.10 -0.41 -15.39
CA LYS A 241 1.09 0.27 -16.25
C LYS A 241 2.41 0.45 -15.51
N PHE A 242 3.45 -0.21 -16.00
CA PHE A 242 4.82 -0.07 -15.52
C PHE A 242 5.62 0.81 -16.49
N HIS A 243 5.78 2.10 -16.14
CA HIS A 243 6.45 3.05 -17.03
C HIS A 243 7.98 2.94 -17.02
N GLN A 244 8.56 2.36 -15.97
CA GLN A 244 10.00 2.14 -15.84
C GLN A 244 10.29 0.69 -15.40
N ARG A 245 11.56 0.41 -15.08
CA ARG A 245 12.04 -0.91 -14.72
C ARG A 245 11.14 -1.58 -13.69
N THR A 246 10.77 -2.84 -13.95
CA THR A 246 9.95 -3.67 -13.04
C THR A 246 10.70 -4.94 -12.68
N VAL A 247 10.73 -5.27 -11.39
CA VAL A 247 11.52 -6.38 -10.87
C VAL A 247 10.66 -7.33 -10.04
N PHE A 248 10.54 -8.57 -10.50
CA PHE A 248 9.90 -9.69 -9.81
C PHE A 248 10.93 -10.78 -9.44
N ASN A 249 12.18 -10.40 -9.15
CA ASN A 249 13.22 -11.38 -8.87
C ASN A 249 12.91 -12.16 -7.58
N ASN A 250 13.04 -13.49 -7.64
CA ASN A 250 12.74 -14.40 -6.55
C ASN A 250 11.31 -14.30 -5.97
N THR A 251 10.39 -13.62 -6.65
CA THR A 251 8.99 -13.53 -6.20
C THR A 251 8.34 -14.91 -6.33
N ASN A 252 7.62 -15.32 -5.30
CA ASN A 252 6.91 -16.60 -5.27
C ASN A 252 5.42 -16.38 -5.52
N PHE A 253 4.89 -17.00 -6.58
CA PHE A 253 3.47 -17.00 -6.93
C PHE A 253 2.91 -18.41 -6.70
N HIS A 254 2.31 -18.64 -5.55
CA HIS A 254 1.72 -19.92 -5.20
C HIS A 254 0.28 -20.10 -5.73
N GLY A 255 -0.42 -18.99 -5.97
CA GLY A 255 -1.73 -18.97 -6.63
C GLY A 255 -1.65 -18.48 -8.08
N GLU A 256 -2.83 -18.13 -8.63
CA GLU A 256 -2.93 -17.59 -9.97
C GLU A 256 -2.17 -16.24 -10.10
N ALA A 257 -1.36 -16.09 -11.14
CA ALA A 257 -0.63 -14.86 -11.44
C ALA A 257 -1.03 -14.33 -12.82
N ILE A 258 -1.70 -13.17 -12.87
CA ILE A 258 -2.21 -12.54 -14.07
C ILE A 258 -1.40 -11.27 -14.35
N PHE A 259 -0.71 -11.24 -15.51
CA PHE A 259 0.15 -10.15 -15.94
C PHE A 259 -0.37 -9.42 -17.19
N SER A 260 -1.69 -9.31 -17.36
CA SER A 260 -2.30 -8.56 -18.48
C SER A 260 -2.00 -7.05 -18.35
N ALA A 261 -0.73 -6.67 -18.47
CA ALA A 261 -0.18 -5.37 -18.09
C ALA A 261 0.72 -4.77 -19.16
N ASP A 262 0.97 -3.46 -19.10
CA ASP A 262 1.89 -2.73 -19.96
C ASP A 262 3.27 -2.57 -19.30
N PHE A 263 4.29 -3.26 -19.83
CA PHE A 263 5.68 -3.15 -19.39
C PHE A 263 6.47 -2.26 -20.38
N MET A 264 6.50 -0.97 -20.11
CA MET A 264 7.07 0.04 -21.02
C MET A 264 8.59 0.17 -20.92
N SER A 265 9.25 -0.60 -20.03
CA SER A 265 10.70 -0.64 -19.84
C SER A 265 11.13 -2.05 -19.46
N SER A 266 12.40 -2.22 -19.07
CA SER A 266 12.97 -3.53 -18.72
C SER A 266 12.20 -4.21 -17.59
N THR A 267 11.98 -5.51 -17.76
CA THR A 267 11.25 -6.33 -16.79
C THR A 267 12.01 -7.62 -16.54
N THR A 268 12.13 -8.02 -15.27
CA THR A 268 12.84 -9.24 -14.89
C THR A 268 12.01 -10.09 -13.94
N PHE A 269 11.99 -11.39 -14.22
CA PHE A 269 11.41 -12.46 -13.40
C PHE A 269 12.49 -13.46 -12.95
N GLU A 270 13.74 -13.01 -12.89
CA GLU A 270 14.88 -13.87 -12.53
C GLU A 270 14.66 -14.56 -11.19
N GLY A 271 14.70 -15.89 -11.20
CA GLY A 271 14.49 -16.70 -10.00
C GLY A 271 13.05 -16.72 -9.48
N ALA A 272 12.07 -16.14 -10.19
CA ALA A 272 10.67 -16.22 -9.83
C ALA A 272 10.17 -17.68 -9.79
N TYR A 273 9.22 -17.97 -8.91
CA TYR A 273 8.61 -19.27 -8.72
C TYR A 273 7.12 -19.21 -9.00
N PHE A 274 6.63 -20.12 -9.85
CA PHE A 274 5.22 -20.22 -10.20
C PHE A 274 4.70 -21.64 -9.89
N GLU A 275 3.80 -21.75 -8.96
CA GLU A 275 3.11 -23.01 -8.63
C GLU A 275 1.94 -23.29 -9.57
N VAL A 276 1.39 -22.25 -10.20
CA VAL A 276 0.37 -22.28 -11.24
C VAL A 276 0.91 -21.60 -12.50
N GLU A 277 0.49 -22.05 -13.69
CA GLU A 277 0.95 -21.47 -14.97
C GLU A 277 0.61 -19.97 -15.03
N PRO A 278 1.63 -19.07 -15.18
CA PRO A 278 1.39 -17.63 -15.21
C PRO A 278 0.69 -17.21 -16.49
N ASN A 279 -0.24 -16.27 -16.38
CA ASN A 279 -1.00 -15.74 -17.50
C ASN A 279 -0.43 -14.40 -17.98
N PHE A 280 0.08 -14.36 -19.24
CA PHE A 280 0.57 -13.17 -19.92
C PHE A 280 -0.31 -12.74 -21.10
N GLU A 281 -1.53 -13.26 -21.22
CA GLU A 281 -2.46 -12.80 -22.27
C GLU A 281 -2.74 -11.31 -22.10
N TYR A 282 -2.72 -10.59 -23.21
CA TYR A 282 -2.90 -9.12 -23.24
C TYR A 282 -1.83 -8.32 -22.49
N SER A 283 -0.67 -8.90 -22.20
CA SER A 283 0.49 -8.11 -21.75
C SER A 283 1.24 -7.52 -22.96
N TYR A 284 1.86 -6.37 -22.74
CA TYR A 284 2.66 -5.69 -23.77
C TYR A 284 4.02 -5.30 -23.19
N PHE A 285 5.09 -5.67 -23.90
CA PHE A 285 6.47 -5.40 -23.49
C PHE A 285 7.18 -4.47 -24.46
N SER A 286 8.00 -3.54 -23.95
CA SER A 286 8.83 -2.65 -24.75
C SER A 286 9.78 -3.44 -25.66
N ASP A 287 9.92 -3.03 -26.92
CA ASP A 287 10.90 -3.58 -27.86
C ASP A 287 12.29 -2.93 -27.74
N LYS A 288 12.41 -1.88 -26.95
CA LYS A 288 13.63 -1.08 -26.76
C LYS A 288 14.52 -1.57 -25.64
N GLU A 289 13.96 -2.39 -24.75
CA GLU A 289 14.61 -2.83 -23.52
C GLU A 289 14.81 -4.35 -23.53
N GLU A 290 15.73 -4.83 -22.71
CA GLU A 290 15.92 -6.26 -22.48
C GLU A 290 15.02 -6.73 -21.35
N HIS A 291 14.45 -7.93 -21.51
CA HIS A 291 13.62 -8.59 -20.52
C HIS A 291 14.24 -9.92 -20.10
N ASN A 292 14.14 -10.26 -18.82
CA ASN A 292 14.59 -11.54 -18.30
C ASN A 292 13.37 -12.33 -17.78
N PHE A 293 13.10 -13.48 -18.42
CA PHE A 293 12.00 -14.38 -18.08
C PHE A 293 12.51 -15.70 -17.47
N GLU A 294 13.74 -15.74 -16.98
CA GLU A 294 14.31 -16.91 -16.32
C GLU A 294 13.68 -17.09 -14.94
N THR A 295 13.03 -18.22 -14.76
CA THR A 295 12.41 -18.62 -13.51
C THR A 295 13.33 -19.53 -12.72
N ARG A 296 13.06 -19.72 -11.44
CA ARG A 296 13.78 -20.64 -10.57
C ARG A 296 13.72 -22.08 -11.14
N GLU A 297 14.83 -22.81 -11.12
CA GLU A 297 14.91 -24.19 -11.67
C GLU A 297 13.87 -25.14 -11.01
N SER A 298 13.58 -24.94 -9.73
CA SER A 298 12.57 -25.71 -8.98
C SER A 298 11.14 -25.30 -9.20
N SER A 299 10.88 -24.27 -10.04
CA SER A 299 9.52 -23.81 -10.32
C SER A 299 8.74 -24.86 -11.11
N PRO A 300 7.53 -25.30 -10.68
CA PRO A 300 6.69 -26.21 -11.43
C PRO A 300 6.31 -25.69 -12.81
N TYR A 301 6.13 -24.39 -12.94
CA TYR A 301 5.85 -23.73 -14.21
C TYR A 301 6.91 -22.68 -14.53
N HIS A 302 7.38 -22.72 -15.79
CA HIS A 302 8.31 -21.73 -16.30
C HIS A 302 7.63 -20.80 -17.28
N ILE A 303 8.09 -19.54 -17.38
CA ILE A 303 7.58 -18.60 -18.37
C ILE A 303 8.01 -19.08 -19.76
N LYS A 304 7.04 -19.62 -20.51
CA LYS A 304 7.25 -20.05 -21.90
C LYS A 304 7.29 -18.82 -22.80
N THR A 305 8.31 -18.74 -23.63
CA THR A 305 8.52 -17.59 -24.53
C THR A 305 8.47 -17.98 -25.99
N GLU A 306 8.03 -17.04 -26.82
CA GLU A 306 8.08 -17.12 -28.30
C GLU A 306 8.86 -15.93 -28.85
N ALA A 307 9.43 -16.11 -30.05
CA ALA A 307 10.10 -15.04 -30.79
C ALA A 307 9.11 -14.26 -31.64
N LYS A 308 9.03 -12.95 -31.43
CA LYS A 308 8.22 -12.02 -32.22
C LYS A 308 9.13 -11.12 -33.07
N ASN A 309 8.81 -10.95 -34.34
CA ASN A 309 9.55 -10.03 -35.20
C ASN A 309 8.88 -8.66 -35.17
N HIS A 310 9.65 -7.64 -34.81
CA HIS A 310 9.23 -6.25 -34.91
C HIS A 310 10.36 -5.41 -35.52
N GLU A 311 10.06 -4.73 -36.61
CA GLU A 311 11.03 -3.89 -37.35
C GLU A 311 12.35 -4.61 -37.68
N GLY A 312 12.29 -5.94 -37.97
CA GLY A 312 13.47 -6.75 -38.29
C GLY A 312 14.27 -7.26 -37.08
N LYS A 313 13.87 -6.90 -35.85
CA LYS A 313 14.45 -7.42 -34.60
C LYS A 313 13.59 -8.57 -34.08
N LEU A 314 14.23 -9.69 -33.71
CA LEU A 314 13.56 -10.78 -32.98
C LEU A 314 13.59 -10.50 -31.47
N ILE A 315 12.42 -10.43 -30.87
CA ILE A 315 12.23 -10.17 -29.46
C ILE A 315 11.59 -11.42 -28.84
N LYS A 316 12.17 -11.90 -27.74
CA LYS A 316 11.69 -13.06 -26.99
C LYS A 316 10.70 -12.60 -25.93
N LEU A 317 9.42 -12.94 -26.06
CA LEU A 317 8.34 -12.53 -25.15
C LEU A 317 7.56 -13.74 -24.65
N PRO A 318 6.88 -13.64 -23.49
CA PRO A 318 5.97 -14.68 -23.02
C PRO A 318 4.90 -15.01 -24.07
N ILE A 319 4.47 -16.26 -24.12
CA ILE A 319 3.36 -16.68 -25.00
C ILE A 319 2.10 -15.89 -24.62
N GLY A 320 1.41 -15.34 -25.61
CA GLY A 320 0.23 -14.48 -25.42
C GLY A 320 0.55 -12.99 -25.28
N ALA A 321 1.81 -12.63 -24.99
CA ALA A 321 2.21 -11.22 -24.88
C ALA A 321 2.39 -10.56 -26.26
N GLY A 322 2.17 -9.23 -26.29
CA GLY A 322 2.40 -8.36 -27.43
C GLY A 322 3.61 -7.43 -27.25
N ILE A 323 3.90 -6.66 -28.29
CA ILE A 323 4.92 -5.62 -28.26
C ILE A 323 4.24 -4.29 -27.93
N TYR A 324 4.76 -3.59 -26.92
CA TYR A 324 4.29 -2.25 -26.55
C TYR A 324 4.76 -1.24 -27.59
N THR A 325 3.80 -0.56 -28.24
CA THR A 325 4.09 0.58 -29.09
C THR A 325 3.31 1.78 -28.57
N SER A 326 3.90 2.96 -28.62
CA SER A 326 3.27 4.21 -28.18
C SER A 326 1.93 4.55 -28.86
N ASN A 327 1.54 3.78 -29.88
CA ASN A 327 0.25 3.88 -30.59
C ASN A 327 -0.84 2.98 -30.00
N VAL A 328 -0.54 2.05 -29.08
CA VAL A 328 -1.52 1.12 -28.50
C VAL A 328 -2.58 1.87 -27.66
N GLU A 329 -2.23 3.00 -27.05
CA GLU A 329 -3.18 3.83 -26.31
C GLU A 329 -4.37 4.35 -27.15
N LYS A 330 -4.26 4.34 -28.48
CA LYS A 330 -5.32 4.84 -29.38
C LYS A 330 -6.37 3.78 -29.76
N ASN A 331 -6.15 2.51 -29.46
CA ASN A 331 -7.00 1.40 -29.94
C ASN A 331 -7.71 0.60 -28.82
N LEU A 332 -7.61 1.00 -27.57
CA LEU A 332 -8.50 0.45 -26.54
C LEU A 332 -9.91 1.01 -26.77
N PRO A 333 -10.95 0.16 -26.90
CA PRO A 333 -12.30 0.65 -26.92
C PRO A 333 -12.54 1.45 -25.66
N SER A 334 -12.94 2.72 -25.82
CA SER A 334 -13.41 3.54 -24.71
C SER A 334 -14.59 2.79 -24.05
N ASN A 335 -14.31 2.04 -23.01
CA ASN A 335 -15.34 1.44 -22.18
C ASN A 335 -16.05 2.56 -21.43
N ASN A 336 -17.07 3.15 -22.09
CA ASN A 336 -18.23 3.70 -21.42
C ASN A 336 -18.95 2.53 -20.73
N SER A 337 -18.40 2.01 -19.67
CA SER A 337 -19.06 1.01 -18.85
C SER A 337 -19.61 1.66 -17.59
N LYS A 338 -20.90 1.82 -17.63
CA LYS A 338 -21.81 1.77 -16.50
C LYS A 338 -21.45 0.57 -15.62
N ASN A 339 -21.26 0.84 -14.33
CA ASN A 339 -21.25 -0.07 -13.18
C ASN A 339 -20.58 -1.45 -13.35
N PRO A 340 -19.61 -1.79 -12.48
CA PRO A 340 -19.13 -3.17 -12.37
C PRO A 340 -20.28 -4.08 -11.87
N PRO A 341 -20.32 -5.37 -12.27
CA PRO A 341 -21.27 -6.31 -11.71
C PRO A 341 -20.98 -6.51 -10.22
N GLU A 342 -22.04 -6.45 -9.43
CA GLU A 342 -22.07 -6.90 -8.05
C GLU A 342 -21.67 -8.40 -8.00
N LEU A 343 -20.60 -8.69 -7.24
CA LEU A 343 -20.28 -10.04 -6.76
C LEU A 343 -19.89 -9.94 -5.30
#